data_6428d8c5f8d7da952168124d30544fca
#
_entry.id   6428d8c5f8d7da952168124d30544fca
#
_cell.length_a   1.000
_cell.length_b   1.000
_cell.length_c   1.000
_cell.angle_alpha   90.00
_cell.angle_beta   90.00
_cell.angle_gamma   90.00
#
_symmetry.space_group_name_H-M   'P 1'
#
loop_
_entity.id
_entity.type
_entity.pdbx_description
1 polymer ?
#
loop_
_entity_poly.entity_id
_entity_poly.type
_entity_poly.pdbx_seq_one_letter_code
_entity_poly.pdbx_strand_id
1 'polypeptide(L)'
;MIIKSMKICLVILALFSVAATASDLPDCPQNVYHNCISTYTYANGGQYVGEWKNRKKHGQGILTTADGRKYIGEFKDGNFDGKGTLTIADGSLYVGEFTDDSFNGQGILISADDTVTEGIWKDHKLNGKGILTYADGEQYIGEFTNDNF
;
A
#
# COMPACT_ATOMS: atom_id res chain seq x y z
N MET A 1 -6.66 -26.51 3.29
CA MET A 1 -6.11 -25.21 3.72
C MET A 1 -5.20 -24.54 2.69
N ILE A 2 -4.46 -25.27 1.85
CA ILE A 2 -3.49 -24.74 0.85
C ILE A 2 -4.19 -24.07 -0.37
N ILE A 3 -5.40 -24.48 -0.74
CA ILE A 3 -6.08 -24.02 -1.97
C ILE A 3 -6.68 -22.59 -1.81
N LYS A 4 -7.03 -22.17 -0.60
CA LYS A 4 -7.59 -20.82 -0.33
C LYS A 4 -6.52 -19.73 -0.47
N SER A 5 -5.31 -19.98 0.05
CA SER A 5 -4.15 -19.06 -0.08
C SER A 5 -3.73 -18.81 -1.53
N MET A 6 -3.88 -19.83 -2.40
CA MET A 6 -3.47 -19.72 -3.81
C MET A 6 -4.41 -18.83 -4.64
N LYS A 7 -5.72 -18.79 -4.31
CA LYS A 7 -6.68 -17.90 -5.01
C LYS A 7 -6.46 -16.43 -4.66
N ILE A 8 -6.16 -16.13 -3.40
CA ILE A 8 -5.85 -14.77 -2.94
C ILE A 8 -4.54 -14.27 -3.58
N CYS A 9 -3.51 -15.12 -3.65
CA CYS A 9 -2.26 -14.79 -4.33
C CYS A 9 -2.45 -14.50 -5.84
N LEU A 10 -3.34 -15.22 -6.54
CA LEU A 10 -3.58 -14.99 -7.96
C LEU A 10 -4.33 -13.66 -8.23
N VAL A 11 -5.26 -13.27 -7.37
CA VAL A 11 -6.00 -12.01 -7.51
C VAL A 11 -5.07 -10.81 -7.25
N ILE A 12 -4.17 -10.92 -6.27
CA ILE A 12 -3.18 -9.88 -5.98
C ILE A 12 -2.14 -9.75 -7.12
N LEU A 13 -1.72 -10.85 -7.72
CA LEU A 13 -0.77 -10.82 -8.86
C LEU A 13 -1.37 -10.20 -10.12
N ALA A 14 -2.68 -10.30 -10.33
CA ALA A 14 -3.33 -9.78 -11.54
C ALA A 14 -3.58 -8.27 -11.51
N LEU A 15 -3.63 -7.67 -10.31
CA LEU A 15 -3.99 -6.26 -10.16
C LEU A 15 -2.80 -5.30 -10.09
N PHE A 16 -1.63 -5.74 -9.65
CA PHE A 16 -0.47 -4.86 -9.49
C PHE A 16 0.85 -5.62 -9.70
N SER A 17 1.30 -5.73 -10.94
CA SER A 17 2.73 -5.81 -11.14
C SER A 17 3.32 -4.44 -10.81
N VAL A 18 3.57 -4.16 -9.54
CA VAL A 18 4.54 -3.15 -9.17
C VAL A 18 5.89 -3.76 -9.59
N ALA A 19 6.18 -3.68 -10.88
CA ALA A 19 7.55 -3.79 -11.32
C ALA A 19 8.24 -2.63 -10.59
N ALA A 20 9.08 -2.94 -9.61
CA ALA A 20 10.08 -2.01 -9.16
C ALA A 20 10.95 -1.75 -10.40
N THR A 21 10.54 -0.80 -11.23
CA THR A 21 11.41 -0.24 -12.24
C THR A 21 12.53 0.40 -11.46
N ALA A 22 13.74 -0.12 -11.64
CA ALA A 22 14.91 0.57 -11.15
C ALA A 22 14.79 2.01 -11.65
N SER A 23 14.75 2.97 -10.73
CA SER A 23 14.73 4.38 -11.11
C SER A 23 16.06 4.70 -11.79
N ASP A 24 16.02 5.41 -12.91
CA ASP A 24 17.21 5.94 -13.58
C ASP A 24 17.87 7.10 -12.81
N LEU A 25 17.39 7.40 -11.60
CA LEU A 25 17.91 8.47 -10.77
C LEU A 25 19.24 8.07 -10.15
N PRO A 26 20.20 9.00 -10.05
CA PRO A 26 21.48 8.77 -9.37
C PRO A 26 21.32 8.64 -7.85
N ASP A 27 22.31 8.06 -7.20
CA ASP A 27 22.42 8.09 -5.74
C ASP A 27 22.46 9.53 -5.22
N CYS A 28 21.83 9.78 -4.07
CA CYS A 28 21.88 11.10 -3.45
C CYS A 28 23.30 11.44 -3.02
N PRO A 29 23.86 12.62 -3.41
CA PRO A 29 25.05 13.15 -2.77
C PRO A 29 24.83 13.33 -1.26
N GLN A 30 25.89 13.25 -0.46
CA GLN A 30 25.78 13.38 0.99
C GLN A 30 24.95 14.61 1.40
N ASN A 31 23.85 14.35 2.12
CA ASN A 31 22.92 15.36 2.63
C ASN A 31 22.14 16.18 1.58
N VAL A 32 22.15 15.76 0.32
CA VAL A 32 21.36 16.39 -0.77
C VAL A 32 20.31 15.40 -1.25
N TYR A 33 19.07 15.56 -0.83
CA TYR A 33 17.94 14.72 -1.20
C TYR A 33 17.08 15.44 -2.25
N HIS A 34 17.55 15.43 -3.52
CA HIS A 34 16.85 16.09 -4.62
C HIS A 34 17.11 15.35 -5.94
N ASN A 35 16.07 14.84 -6.57
CA ASN A 35 16.13 14.05 -7.80
C ASN A 35 17.18 12.92 -7.74
N CYS A 36 17.09 12.09 -6.69
CA CYS A 36 18.06 11.05 -6.43
C CYS A 36 17.43 9.90 -5.64
N ILE A 37 18.15 8.78 -5.52
CA ILE A 37 17.75 7.63 -4.70
C ILE A 37 18.64 7.57 -3.47
N SER A 38 18.06 7.24 -2.32
CA SER A 38 18.84 7.01 -1.11
C SER A 38 18.09 6.19 -0.07
N THR A 39 18.88 5.63 0.84
CA THR A 39 18.41 5.02 2.08
C THR A 39 18.52 6.05 3.20
N TYR A 40 17.42 6.28 3.91
CA TYR A 40 17.39 7.13 5.10
C TYR A 40 16.89 6.31 6.30
N THR A 41 17.68 6.29 7.37
CA THR A 41 17.32 5.62 8.62
C THR A 41 16.91 6.66 9.65
N TYR A 42 15.70 6.54 10.17
CA TYR A 42 15.15 7.41 11.20
C TYR A 42 15.72 7.05 12.57
N ALA A 43 15.75 8.02 13.49
CA ALA A 43 16.27 7.84 14.86
C ALA A 43 15.53 6.73 15.66
N ASN A 44 14.27 6.43 15.32
CA ASN A 44 13.47 5.37 15.92
C ASN A 44 13.72 3.98 15.32
N GLY A 45 14.67 3.85 14.36
CA GLY A 45 15.00 2.60 13.67
C GLY A 45 14.17 2.31 12.41
N GLY A 46 13.16 3.12 12.09
CA GLY A 46 12.48 3.03 10.81
C GLY A 46 13.40 3.39 9.64
N GLN A 47 13.04 2.97 8.42
CA GLN A 47 13.87 3.19 7.24
C GLN A 47 13.03 3.53 6.02
N TYR A 48 13.52 4.48 5.21
CA TYR A 48 13.02 4.73 3.87
C TYR A 48 14.10 4.45 2.84
N VAL A 49 13.76 3.70 1.81
CA VAL A 49 14.62 3.43 0.65
C VAL A 49 13.84 3.84 -0.60
N GLY A 50 14.32 4.82 -1.35
CA GLY A 50 13.57 5.28 -2.52
C GLY A 50 14.01 6.62 -3.05
N GLU A 51 13.16 7.15 -3.91
CA GLU A 51 13.37 8.41 -4.61
C GLU A 51 13.07 9.61 -3.71
N TRP A 52 13.87 10.67 -3.92
CA TRP A 52 13.78 11.92 -3.17
C TRP A 52 13.65 13.11 -4.12
N LYS A 53 12.77 14.03 -3.76
CA LYS A 53 12.63 15.33 -4.43
C LYS A 53 12.44 16.42 -3.39
N ASN A 54 13.25 17.48 -3.46
CA ASN A 54 13.15 18.60 -2.54
C ASN A 54 13.14 18.18 -1.05
N ARG A 55 14.00 17.20 -0.67
CA ARG A 55 14.09 16.61 0.68
C ARG A 55 12.82 15.89 1.15
N LYS A 56 11.92 15.54 0.25
CA LYS A 56 10.71 14.77 0.53
C LYS A 56 10.78 13.44 -0.19
N LYS A 57 10.20 12.40 0.41
CA LYS A 57 9.95 11.12 -0.26
C LYS A 57 9.12 11.40 -1.52
N HIS A 58 9.52 10.84 -2.65
CA HIS A 58 8.84 11.07 -3.92
C HIS A 58 9.06 9.86 -4.83
N GLY A 59 8.23 9.68 -5.90
CA GLY A 59 8.38 8.56 -6.80
C GLY A 59 8.26 7.20 -6.10
N GLN A 60 9.02 6.21 -6.51
CA GLN A 60 8.98 4.86 -5.96
C GLN A 60 9.80 4.74 -4.68
N GLY A 61 9.27 4.00 -3.69
CA GLY A 61 10.00 3.79 -2.45
C GLY A 61 9.44 2.70 -1.56
N ILE A 62 10.24 2.36 -0.55
CA ILE A 62 9.90 1.42 0.51
C ILE A 62 10.08 2.15 1.84
N LEU A 63 9.02 2.25 2.62
CA LEU A 63 9.06 2.74 3.99
C LEU A 63 8.81 1.59 4.95
N THR A 64 9.72 1.37 5.88
CA THR A 64 9.53 0.44 7.01
C THR A 64 9.56 1.27 8.28
N THR A 65 8.53 1.15 9.11
CA THR A 65 8.43 1.88 10.37
C THR A 65 8.88 1.01 11.55
N ALA A 66 9.25 1.63 12.67
CA ALA A 66 9.73 0.93 13.86
C ALA A 66 8.67 0.02 14.49
N ASP A 67 7.38 0.28 14.27
CA ASP A 67 6.25 -0.51 14.74
C ASP A 67 5.88 -1.69 13.81
N GLY A 68 6.69 -1.91 12.76
CA GLY A 68 6.56 -3.06 11.85
C GLY A 68 5.67 -2.83 10.64
N ARG A 69 5.10 -1.63 10.45
CA ARG A 69 4.40 -1.31 9.20
C ARG A 69 5.38 -1.21 8.04
N LYS A 70 4.96 -1.63 6.87
CA LYS A 70 5.75 -1.53 5.64
C LYS A 70 4.89 -1.05 4.47
N TYR A 71 5.32 0.03 3.83
CA TYR A 71 4.73 0.50 2.58
C TYR A 71 5.72 0.31 1.43
N ILE A 72 5.22 -0.18 0.30
CA ILE A 72 5.95 -0.28 -0.97
C ILE A 72 5.06 0.35 -2.03
N GLY A 73 5.53 1.42 -2.67
CA GLY A 73 4.70 2.10 -3.67
C GLY A 73 5.15 3.51 -3.98
N GLU A 74 4.20 4.28 -4.49
CA GLU A 74 4.40 5.64 -4.94
C GLU A 74 4.29 6.65 -3.79
N PHE A 75 5.17 7.64 -3.83
CA PHE A 75 5.21 8.76 -2.89
C PHE A 75 5.11 10.09 -3.64
N LYS A 76 4.42 11.04 -3.05
CA LYS A 76 4.38 12.42 -3.52
C LYS A 76 4.47 13.37 -2.34
N ASP A 77 5.46 14.25 -2.37
CA ASP A 77 5.72 15.27 -1.36
C ASP A 77 5.79 14.77 0.09
N GLY A 78 6.18 13.50 0.26
CA GLY A 78 6.34 12.84 1.57
C GLY A 78 5.23 11.86 1.93
N ASN A 79 4.07 11.89 1.25
CA ASN A 79 2.89 11.07 1.51
C ASN A 79 2.82 9.86 0.57
N PHE A 80 2.08 8.82 0.95
CA PHE A 80 1.66 7.76 0.04
C PHE A 80 0.67 8.36 -0.97
N ASP A 81 0.98 8.26 -2.26
CA ASP A 81 0.14 8.86 -3.31
C ASP A 81 0.37 8.06 -4.60
N GLY A 82 -0.68 7.50 -5.17
CA GLY A 82 -0.62 6.57 -6.28
C GLY A 82 -0.81 5.12 -5.85
N LYS A 83 -0.20 4.18 -6.55
CA LYS A 83 -0.36 2.74 -6.28
C LYS A 83 0.64 2.25 -5.24
N GLY A 84 0.16 1.38 -4.32
CA GLY A 84 1.03 0.83 -3.30
C GLY A 84 0.46 -0.38 -2.56
N THR A 85 1.34 -0.95 -1.75
CA THR A 85 1.03 -2.05 -0.84
C THR A 85 1.43 -1.63 0.56
N LEU A 86 0.49 -1.66 1.50
CA LEU A 86 0.72 -1.37 2.91
C LEU A 86 0.49 -2.61 3.76
N THR A 87 1.53 -3.10 4.42
CA THR A 87 1.40 -4.07 5.51
C THR A 87 1.24 -3.29 6.81
N ILE A 88 0.16 -3.56 7.54
CA ILE A 88 -0.17 -2.93 8.82
C ILE A 88 0.44 -3.76 9.95
N ALA A 89 0.67 -3.15 11.12
CA ALA A 89 1.34 -3.82 12.25
C ALA A 89 0.58 -5.02 12.81
N ASP A 90 -0.74 -5.09 12.63
CA ASP A 90 -1.60 -6.21 13.02
C ASP A 90 -1.56 -7.40 12.05
N GLY A 91 -0.82 -7.28 10.94
CA GLY A 91 -0.72 -8.28 9.87
C GLY A 91 -1.68 -8.05 8.70
N SER A 92 -2.57 -7.06 8.78
CA SER A 92 -3.44 -6.70 7.67
C SER A 92 -2.64 -6.17 6.48
N LEU A 93 -3.15 -6.39 5.28
CA LEU A 93 -2.51 -6.00 4.03
C LEU A 93 -3.49 -5.22 3.15
N TYR A 94 -3.14 -3.98 2.81
CA TYR A 94 -3.85 -3.23 1.77
C TYR A 94 -3.03 -3.16 0.50
N VAL A 95 -3.67 -3.46 -0.64
CA VAL A 95 -3.10 -3.30 -1.98
C VAL A 95 -4.05 -2.46 -2.79
N GLY A 96 -3.61 -1.25 -3.19
CA GLY A 96 -4.54 -0.35 -3.86
C GLY A 96 -3.97 1.03 -4.15
N GLU A 97 -4.88 1.96 -4.39
CA GLU A 97 -4.58 3.35 -4.66
C GLU A 97 -4.61 4.17 -3.36
N PHE A 98 -3.72 5.16 -3.30
CA PHE A 98 -3.56 6.08 -2.19
C PHE A 98 -3.65 7.52 -2.68
N THR A 99 -4.19 8.39 -1.85
CA THR A 99 -4.11 9.85 -2.00
C THR A 99 -3.86 10.45 -0.63
N ASP A 100 -2.76 11.20 -0.49
CA ASP A 100 -2.36 11.87 0.75
C ASP A 100 -2.47 10.94 1.99
N ASP A 101 -1.74 9.80 1.94
CA ASP A 101 -1.67 8.74 2.95
C ASP A 101 -2.98 7.95 3.18
N SER A 102 -4.08 8.27 2.50
CA SER A 102 -5.38 7.61 2.66
C SER A 102 -5.65 6.59 1.55
N PHE A 103 -6.35 5.49 1.87
CA PHE A 103 -6.88 4.58 0.85
C PHE A 103 -7.91 5.34 0.02
N ASN A 104 -7.67 5.48 -1.27
CA ASN A 104 -8.52 6.21 -2.20
C ASN A 104 -8.44 5.58 -3.58
N GLY A 105 -9.57 5.23 -4.19
CA GLY A 105 -9.62 4.54 -5.47
C GLY A 105 -9.80 3.04 -5.33
N GLN A 106 -9.36 2.28 -6.29
CA GLN A 106 -9.48 0.81 -6.28
C GLN A 106 -8.51 0.18 -5.29
N GLY A 107 -9.00 -0.81 -4.51
CA GLY A 107 -8.12 -1.51 -3.59
C GLY A 107 -8.72 -2.76 -2.97
N ILE A 108 -7.83 -3.56 -2.38
CA ILE A 108 -8.14 -4.79 -1.65
C ILE A 108 -7.50 -4.68 -0.27
N LEU A 109 -8.31 -4.85 0.76
CA LEU A 109 -7.85 -5.01 2.13
C LEU A 109 -8.03 -6.47 2.55
N ILE A 110 -6.96 -7.09 2.99
CA ILE A 110 -6.97 -8.39 3.66
C ILE A 110 -6.71 -8.12 5.13
N SER A 111 -7.71 -8.32 5.96
CA SER A 111 -7.62 -8.09 7.39
C SER A 111 -6.92 -9.25 8.11
N ALA A 112 -6.44 -9.02 9.32
CA ALA A 112 -5.76 -10.03 10.14
C ALA A 112 -6.63 -11.25 10.48
N ASP A 113 -7.94 -11.13 10.38
CA ASP A 113 -8.94 -12.21 10.56
C ASP A 113 -9.28 -12.97 9.27
N ASP A 114 -8.49 -12.78 8.21
CA ASP A 114 -8.70 -13.34 6.86
C ASP A 114 -9.95 -12.81 6.12
N THR A 115 -10.59 -11.75 6.60
CA THR A 115 -11.63 -11.05 5.87
C THR A 115 -11.02 -10.29 4.70
N VAL A 116 -11.58 -10.42 3.49
CA VAL A 116 -11.13 -9.72 2.29
C VAL A 116 -12.20 -8.73 1.85
N THR A 117 -11.80 -7.46 1.74
CA THR A 117 -12.66 -6.38 1.26
C THR A 117 -12.09 -5.80 -0.03
N GLU A 118 -12.83 -5.92 -1.12
CA GLU A 118 -12.43 -5.43 -2.45
C GLU A 118 -13.43 -4.39 -2.95
N GLY A 119 -12.95 -3.29 -3.50
CA GLY A 119 -13.83 -2.30 -4.11
C GLY A 119 -13.23 -0.91 -4.20
N ILE A 120 -14.11 0.09 -4.20
CA ILE A 120 -13.74 1.51 -4.27
C ILE A 120 -13.64 2.08 -2.87
N TRP A 121 -12.47 2.65 -2.57
CA TRP A 121 -12.14 3.25 -1.29
C TRP A 121 -12.20 4.77 -1.35
N LYS A 122 -12.59 5.39 -0.27
CA LYS A 122 -12.55 6.83 -0.06
C LYS A 122 -12.24 7.12 1.40
N ASP A 123 -11.15 7.84 1.65
CA ASP A 123 -10.72 8.23 3.00
C ASP A 123 -10.68 7.03 3.98
N HIS A 124 -9.99 5.96 3.56
CA HIS A 124 -9.86 4.67 4.27
C HIS A 124 -11.15 3.85 4.41
N LYS A 125 -12.26 4.23 3.80
CA LYS A 125 -13.55 3.54 3.89
C LYS A 125 -14.00 3.01 2.55
N LEU A 126 -14.63 1.84 2.55
CA LEU A 126 -15.25 1.31 1.35
C LEU A 126 -16.50 2.14 1.01
N ASN A 127 -16.53 2.67 -0.21
CA ASN A 127 -17.62 3.50 -0.73
C ASN A 127 -17.92 3.10 -2.18
N GLY A 128 -19.18 2.81 -2.48
CA GLY A 128 -19.61 2.35 -3.80
C GLY A 128 -19.62 0.82 -3.89
N LYS A 129 -19.48 0.29 -5.08
CA LYS A 129 -19.52 -1.16 -5.30
C LYS A 129 -18.32 -1.87 -4.69
N GLY A 130 -18.60 -2.98 -3.99
CA GLY A 130 -17.56 -3.80 -3.38
C GLY A 130 -18.00 -5.22 -3.11
N ILE A 131 -17.01 -6.01 -2.70
CA ILE A 131 -17.15 -7.40 -2.29
C ILE A 131 -16.50 -7.56 -0.92
N LEU A 132 -17.27 -8.03 0.04
CA LEU A 132 -16.77 -8.45 1.35
C LEU A 132 -16.81 -9.98 1.40
N THR A 133 -15.66 -10.60 1.62
CA THR A 133 -15.55 -12.05 1.76
C THR A 133 -15.07 -12.37 3.17
N TYR A 134 -15.88 -13.06 3.94
CA TYR A 134 -15.53 -13.51 5.29
C TYR A 134 -14.56 -14.70 5.28
N ALA A 135 -13.91 -14.97 6.40
CA ALA A 135 -12.94 -16.07 6.55
C ALA A 135 -13.54 -17.46 6.26
N ASP A 136 -14.83 -17.67 6.52
CA ASP A 136 -15.57 -18.90 6.23
C ASP A 136 -15.94 -19.05 4.74
N GLY A 137 -15.76 -17.96 3.96
CA GLY A 137 -16.02 -17.90 2.53
C GLY A 137 -17.42 -17.35 2.17
N GLU A 138 -18.23 -16.95 3.15
CA GLU A 138 -19.43 -16.19 2.87
C GLU A 138 -19.09 -14.84 2.22
N GLN A 139 -19.98 -14.34 1.35
CA GLN A 139 -19.74 -13.09 0.62
C GLN A 139 -20.96 -12.17 0.67
N TYR A 140 -20.69 -10.91 0.82
CA TYR A 140 -21.61 -9.84 0.47
C TYR A 140 -21.09 -9.12 -0.77
N ILE A 141 -21.94 -8.93 -1.77
CA ILE A 141 -21.64 -8.19 -3.00
C ILE A 141 -22.68 -7.09 -3.14
N GLY A 142 -22.28 -5.85 -3.10
CA GLY A 142 -23.24 -4.74 -3.11
C GLY A 142 -22.62 -3.36 -3.07
N GLU A 143 -23.46 -2.39 -2.73
CA GLU A 143 -23.06 -1.01 -2.53
C GLU A 143 -22.70 -0.79 -1.05
N PHE A 144 -21.64 -0.04 -0.84
CA PHE A 144 -21.16 0.34 0.49
C PHE A 144 -21.22 1.87 0.66
N THR A 145 -21.52 2.30 1.85
CA THR A 145 -21.43 3.70 2.24
C THR A 145 -20.68 3.80 3.56
N ASN A 146 -19.44 4.28 3.54
CA ASN A 146 -18.57 4.39 4.71
C ASN A 146 -18.49 3.06 5.49
N ASP A 147 -18.14 1.97 4.79
CA ASP A 147 -18.04 0.57 5.28
C ASP A 147 -19.38 -0.08 5.68
N ASN A 148 -20.50 0.60 5.56
CA ASN A 148 -21.82 0.03 5.85
C ASN A 148 -22.49 -0.46 4.55
N PHE A 149 -23.20 -1.56 4.63
CA PHE A 149 -23.94 -2.23 3.55
C PHE A 149 -25.37 -2.54 3.96
#